data_e16ac25e7d1f00670083cad6e90cd8d2
#
_entry.id   e16ac25e7d1f00670083cad6e90cd8d2
#
_cell.length_a   1.000
_cell.length_b   1.000
_cell.length_c   1.000
_cell.angle_alpha   90.00
_cell.angle_beta   90.00
_cell.angle_gamma   90.00
#
_symmetry.space_group_name_H-M   'P 1'
#
loop_
_entity.id
_entity.type
_entity.pdbx_description
1 polymer ?
#
loop_
_entity_poly.entity_id
_entity_poly.type
_entity_poly.pdbx_seq_one_letter_code
_entity_poly.pdbx_strand_id
1 'polypeptide(L)'
;MRKLIICIFMVLGGYLFSFAQHPSLLFTQEEVNEMRAGKGTVPAFDKSFSEVLAAADAAVNSPVSVPVPVDGGGGVVHEQHKSNYYAMFHCGVAYQLTGDKKYAAYVGDMLEAYAKLYPTLGFHPLQLSPVPGRLFWQTLNESVWLVHTAVAYDCIYNTLSSKQRATIEKNLFVPMADFIMDG
;
A
#
# COMPACT_ATOMS: atom_id res chain seq x y z
N MET A 1 -52.56 10.90 -13.78
CA MET A 1 -51.63 11.51 -12.83
C MET A 1 -50.93 10.49 -11.89
N ARG A 2 -51.59 9.41 -11.44
CA ARG A 2 -50.95 8.40 -10.54
C ARG A 2 -49.81 7.58 -11.17
N LYS A 3 -49.82 7.32 -12.47
CA LYS A 3 -48.80 6.53 -13.19
C LYS A 3 -47.50 7.31 -13.43
N LEU A 4 -47.53 8.64 -13.47
CA LEU A 4 -46.35 9.48 -13.69
C LEU A 4 -45.51 9.63 -12.43
N ILE A 5 -46.12 9.57 -11.25
CA ILE A 5 -45.44 9.68 -9.96
C ILE A 5 -44.60 8.44 -9.65
N ILE A 6 -45.05 7.23 -10.10
CA ILE A 6 -44.34 5.98 -9.88
C ILE A 6 -43.07 5.91 -10.70
N CYS A 7 -43.04 6.45 -11.93
CA CYS A 7 -41.83 6.48 -12.78
C CYS A 7 -40.75 7.42 -12.23
N ILE A 8 -41.13 8.53 -11.57
CA ILE A 8 -40.19 9.49 -11.00
C ILE A 8 -39.49 8.89 -9.76
N PHE A 9 -40.18 8.06 -8.95
CA PHE A 9 -39.57 7.37 -7.83
C PHE A 9 -38.59 6.26 -8.21
N MET A 10 -38.77 5.59 -9.38
CA MET A 10 -37.82 4.59 -9.88
C MET A 10 -36.54 5.19 -10.44
N VAL A 11 -36.56 6.43 -10.91
CA VAL A 11 -35.35 7.10 -11.45
C VAL A 11 -34.51 7.73 -10.33
N LEU A 12 -35.10 8.11 -9.20
CA LEU A 12 -34.40 8.68 -8.05
C LEU A 12 -33.79 7.64 -7.10
N GLY A 13 -34.16 6.36 -7.21
CA GLY A 13 -33.66 5.28 -6.37
C GLY A 13 -32.34 4.62 -6.85
N GLY A 14 -31.75 5.07 -7.97
CA GLY A 14 -30.66 4.37 -8.66
C GLY A 14 -29.24 4.91 -8.40
N TYR A 15 -29.06 5.96 -7.64
CA TYR A 15 -27.72 6.40 -7.26
C TYR A 15 -27.29 5.71 -5.95
N LEU A 16 -27.08 4.41 -5.98
CA LEU A 16 -26.23 3.75 -5.01
C LEU A 16 -24.82 4.26 -5.26
N PHE A 17 -24.39 5.23 -4.49
CA PHE A 17 -22.97 5.57 -4.41
C PHE A 17 -22.25 4.32 -3.91
N SER A 18 -21.71 3.53 -4.82
CA SER A 18 -20.76 2.47 -4.48
C SER A 18 -19.48 3.15 -4.04
N PHE A 19 -19.35 3.38 -2.75
CA PHE A 19 -18.06 3.75 -2.19
C PHE A 19 -17.16 2.52 -2.28
N ALA A 20 -15.97 2.69 -2.85
CA ALA A 20 -14.97 1.66 -2.82
C ALA A 20 -14.73 1.23 -1.36
N GLN A 21 -14.91 -0.06 -1.07
CA GLN A 21 -14.62 -0.58 0.25
C GLN A 21 -13.11 -0.91 0.33
N HIS A 22 -12.50 -0.59 1.43
CA HIS A 22 -11.11 -0.92 1.72
C HIS A 22 -11.03 -1.76 3.00
N PRO A 23 -10.21 -2.82 3.00
CA PRO A 23 -9.35 -3.29 1.93
C PRO A 23 -10.11 -4.02 0.80
N SER A 24 -9.50 -4.09 -0.40
CA SER A 24 -10.08 -4.77 -1.56
C SER A 24 -9.05 -5.27 -2.59
N LEU A 25 -7.76 -4.94 -2.43
CA LEU A 25 -6.73 -5.35 -3.39
C LEU A 25 -6.23 -6.78 -3.16
N LEU A 26 -5.97 -7.18 -1.93
CA LEU A 26 -5.47 -8.51 -1.59
C LEU A 26 -6.58 -9.38 -0.99
N PHE A 27 -7.43 -8.80 -0.19
CA PHE A 27 -8.57 -9.43 0.48
C PHE A 27 -9.63 -8.38 0.79
N THR A 28 -10.84 -8.81 0.94
CA THR A 28 -11.99 -8.00 1.34
C THR A 28 -12.11 -7.91 2.86
N GLN A 29 -12.95 -7.00 3.36
CA GLN A 29 -13.24 -6.93 4.78
C GLN A 29 -13.93 -8.20 5.32
N GLU A 30 -14.70 -8.89 4.48
CA GLU A 30 -15.33 -10.16 4.84
C GLU A 30 -14.27 -11.24 5.08
N GLU A 31 -13.32 -11.39 4.14
CA GLU A 31 -12.20 -12.32 4.27
C GLU A 31 -11.29 -11.98 5.46
N VAL A 32 -11.08 -10.70 5.78
CA VAL A 32 -10.38 -10.30 7.02
C VAL A 32 -11.11 -10.79 8.26
N ASN A 33 -12.45 -10.69 8.29
CA ASN A 33 -13.24 -11.17 9.42
C ASN A 33 -13.16 -12.69 9.55
N GLU A 34 -13.20 -13.41 8.43
CA GLU A 34 -13.01 -14.87 8.40
C GLU A 34 -11.62 -15.28 8.90
N MET A 35 -10.56 -14.61 8.43
CA MET A 35 -9.19 -14.84 8.90
C MET A 35 -9.05 -14.61 10.40
N ARG A 36 -9.65 -13.55 10.93
CA ARG A 36 -9.66 -13.27 12.38
C ARG A 36 -10.39 -14.35 13.17
N ALA A 37 -11.55 -14.81 12.67
CA ALA A 37 -12.34 -15.87 13.31
C ALA A 37 -11.64 -17.23 13.24
N GLY A 38 -10.86 -17.49 12.20
CA GLY A 38 -10.11 -18.73 11.98
C GLY A 38 -8.86 -18.89 12.86
N LYS A 39 -8.42 -17.82 13.54
CA LYS A 39 -7.24 -17.88 14.41
C LYS A 39 -7.42 -18.90 15.53
N GLY A 40 -6.43 -19.76 15.72
CA GLY A 40 -6.44 -20.84 16.70
C GLY A 40 -7.14 -22.12 16.23
N THR A 41 -7.67 -22.15 15.00
CA THR A 41 -8.39 -23.32 14.47
C THR A 41 -7.64 -24.06 13.36
N VAL A 42 -6.73 -23.37 12.63
CA VAL A 42 -5.98 -23.93 11.50
C VAL A 42 -4.48 -23.69 11.73
N PRO A 43 -3.69 -24.74 12.05
CA PRO A 43 -2.28 -24.59 12.40
C PRO A 43 -1.42 -23.91 11.32
N ALA A 44 -1.67 -24.17 10.03
CA ALA A 44 -0.94 -23.54 8.93
C ALA A 44 -1.22 -22.04 8.86
N PHE A 45 -2.46 -21.63 9.11
CA PHE A 45 -2.84 -20.22 9.18
C PHE A 45 -2.20 -19.52 10.39
N ASP A 46 -2.22 -20.17 11.56
CA ASP A 46 -1.62 -19.62 12.78
C ASP A 46 -0.13 -19.42 12.64
N LYS A 47 0.57 -20.32 11.94
CA LYS A 47 1.98 -20.15 11.60
C LYS A 47 2.22 -18.92 10.75
N SER A 48 1.51 -18.79 9.63
CA SER A 48 1.62 -17.62 8.74
C SER A 48 1.25 -16.32 9.44
N PHE A 49 0.22 -16.34 10.26
CA PHE A 49 -0.18 -15.20 11.10
C PHE A 49 0.95 -14.76 12.03
N SER A 50 1.61 -15.74 12.71
CA SER A 50 2.73 -15.45 13.60
C SER A 50 3.94 -14.87 12.87
N GLU A 51 4.24 -15.37 11.66
CA GLU A 51 5.34 -14.87 10.83
C GLU A 51 5.09 -13.42 10.38
N VAL A 52 3.88 -13.10 9.96
CA VAL A 52 3.48 -11.72 9.59
C VAL A 52 3.60 -10.79 10.78
N LEU A 53 3.12 -11.20 11.97
CA LEU A 53 3.22 -10.38 13.18
C LEU A 53 4.68 -10.15 13.59
N ALA A 54 5.52 -11.19 13.56
CA ALA A 54 6.93 -11.06 13.90
C ALA A 54 7.65 -10.07 12.98
N ALA A 55 7.37 -10.12 11.66
CA ALA A 55 7.94 -9.20 10.69
C ALA A 55 7.43 -7.76 10.91
N ALA A 56 6.14 -7.58 11.17
CA ALA A 56 5.54 -6.28 11.44
C ALA A 56 6.05 -5.67 12.77
N ASP A 57 6.19 -6.46 13.83
CA ASP A 57 6.75 -6.01 15.10
C ASP A 57 8.23 -5.60 14.97
N ALA A 58 9.02 -6.34 14.20
CA ALA A 58 10.39 -5.95 13.88
C ALA A 58 10.44 -4.61 13.14
N ALA A 59 9.52 -4.40 12.19
CA ALA A 59 9.44 -3.16 11.40
C ALA A 59 9.11 -1.95 12.28
N VAL A 60 8.06 -2.00 13.11
CA VAL A 60 7.63 -0.86 13.94
C VAL A 60 8.62 -0.50 15.05
N ASN A 61 9.54 -1.41 15.38
CA ASN A 61 10.64 -1.14 16.33
C ASN A 61 11.85 -0.48 15.65
N SER A 62 11.83 -0.30 14.33
CA SER A 62 12.88 0.36 13.56
C SER A 62 12.44 1.75 13.12
N PRO A 63 13.33 2.74 13.06
CA PRO A 63 12.97 4.07 12.59
C PRO A 63 12.60 4.03 11.09
N VAL A 64 11.64 4.87 10.70
CA VAL A 64 11.36 5.10 9.28
C VAL A 64 12.58 5.73 8.60
N SER A 65 13.10 5.06 7.57
CA SER A 65 14.26 5.50 6.81
C SER A 65 13.99 5.36 5.32
N VAL A 66 13.98 6.48 4.60
CA VAL A 66 13.76 6.55 3.15
C VAL A 66 14.92 7.33 2.52
N PRO A 67 16.07 6.64 2.27
CA PRO A 67 17.25 7.30 1.73
C PRO A 67 17.08 7.69 0.25
N VAL A 68 17.90 8.64 -0.22
CA VAL A 68 17.96 8.96 -1.66
C VAL A 68 18.63 7.79 -2.40
N PRO A 69 18.07 7.32 -3.52
CA PRO A 69 18.64 6.23 -4.31
C PRO A 69 20.04 6.54 -4.83
N VAL A 70 21.00 5.64 -4.63
CA VAL A 70 22.41 5.84 -5.04
C VAL A 70 23.07 4.57 -5.60
N ASP A 71 22.54 3.38 -5.28
CA ASP A 71 23.18 2.08 -5.61
C ASP A 71 22.19 1.11 -6.25
N GLY A 72 22.70 0.03 -6.82
CA GLY A 72 21.91 -1.00 -7.50
C GLY A 72 21.67 -2.24 -6.66
N GLY A 73 21.18 -3.30 -7.28
CA GLY A 73 20.86 -4.57 -6.63
C GLY A 73 22.00 -5.11 -5.78
N GLY A 74 21.71 -5.45 -4.52
CA GLY A 74 22.68 -5.83 -3.51
C GLY A 74 23.34 -4.66 -2.78
N GLY A 75 23.13 -3.42 -3.20
CA GLY A 75 23.59 -2.22 -2.51
C GLY A 75 22.73 -1.88 -1.28
N VAL A 76 23.30 -1.17 -0.33
CA VAL A 76 22.67 -0.87 0.97
C VAL A 76 21.37 -0.11 0.81
N VAL A 77 21.34 0.91 -0.04
CA VAL A 77 20.14 1.76 -0.25
C VAL A 77 19.08 1.00 -1.04
N HIS A 78 19.48 0.26 -2.07
CA HIS A 78 18.57 -0.59 -2.84
C HIS A 78 17.87 -1.63 -1.94
N GLU A 79 18.64 -2.33 -1.11
CA GLU A 79 18.08 -3.33 -0.19
C GLU A 79 17.24 -2.68 0.92
N GLN A 80 17.56 -1.43 1.33
CA GLN A 80 16.71 -0.67 2.25
C GLN A 80 15.33 -0.40 1.64
N HIS A 81 15.23 0.02 0.39
CA HIS A 81 13.93 0.22 -0.27
C HIS A 81 13.15 -1.09 -0.41
N LYS A 82 13.84 -2.22 -0.63
CA LYS A 82 13.19 -3.54 -0.62
C LYS A 82 12.67 -3.89 0.77
N SER A 83 13.47 -3.71 1.79
CA SER A 83 13.04 -3.94 3.17
C SER A 83 11.84 -3.07 3.54
N ASN A 84 11.81 -1.82 3.08
CA ASN A 84 10.72 -0.89 3.35
C ASN A 84 9.38 -1.37 2.75
N TYR A 85 9.34 -1.83 1.50
CA TYR A 85 8.07 -2.29 0.95
C TYR A 85 7.58 -3.60 1.59
N TYR A 86 8.49 -4.51 1.96
CA TYR A 86 8.11 -5.68 2.75
C TYR A 86 7.60 -5.31 4.14
N ALA A 87 8.25 -4.37 4.82
CA ALA A 87 7.82 -3.88 6.11
C ALA A 87 6.42 -3.25 6.04
N MET A 88 6.16 -2.39 5.05
CA MET A 88 4.84 -1.81 4.84
C MET A 88 3.79 -2.88 4.55
N PHE A 89 4.09 -3.85 3.69
CA PHE A 89 3.19 -4.95 3.38
C PHE A 89 2.81 -5.75 4.63
N HIS A 90 3.80 -6.21 5.41
CA HIS A 90 3.54 -6.96 6.64
C HIS A 90 2.77 -6.13 7.67
N CYS A 91 3.11 -4.85 7.83
CA CYS A 91 2.40 -3.95 8.73
C CYS A 91 0.95 -3.70 8.28
N GLY A 92 0.69 -3.51 6.98
CA GLY A 92 -0.66 -3.38 6.45
C GLY A 92 -1.52 -4.61 6.73
N VAL A 93 -0.99 -5.80 6.45
CA VAL A 93 -1.66 -7.08 6.75
C VAL A 93 -1.85 -7.25 8.26
N ALA A 94 -0.82 -7.00 9.07
CA ALA A 94 -0.89 -7.09 10.53
C ALA A 94 -1.96 -6.15 11.11
N TYR A 95 -2.09 -4.94 10.57
CA TYR A 95 -3.17 -4.02 10.96
C TYR A 95 -4.55 -4.65 10.69
N GLN A 96 -4.76 -5.20 9.50
CA GLN A 96 -6.02 -5.83 9.16
C GLN A 96 -6.32 -7.05 10.05
N LEU A 97 -5.32 -7.83 10.39
CA LEU A 97 -5.50 -9.03 11.22
C LEU A 97 -5.73 -8.72 12.71
N THR A 98 -5.13 -7.63 13.24
CA THR A 98 -5.14 -7.33 14.68
C THR A 98 -5.98 -6.11 15.06
N GLY A 99 -6.12 -5.14 14.16
CA GLY A 99 -6.67 -3.82 14.45
C GLY A 99 -5.72 -2.90 15.22
N ASP A 100 -4.47 -3.31 15.46
CA ASP A 100 -3.50 -2.49 16.20
C ASP A 100 -2.98 -1.34 15.31
N LYS A 101 -3.32 -0.12 15.73
CA LYS A 101 -3.03 1.11 14.98
C LYS A 101 -1.54 1.42 14.83
N LYS A 102 -0.66 0.84 15.64
CA LYS A 102 0.79 1.03 15.50
C LYS A 102 1.29 0.64 14.11
N TYR A 103 0.74 -0.46 13.55
CA TYR A 103 1.10 -0.93 12.22
C TYR A 103 0.62 0.03 11.12
N ALA A 104 -0.62 0.51 11.23
CA ALA A 104 -1.16 1.48 10.28
C ALA A 104 -0.39 2.82 10.32
N ALA A 105 -0.02 3.28 11.52
CA ALA A 105 0.80 4.49 11.69
C ALA A 105 2.16 4.34 10.99
N TYR A 106 2.85 3.23 11.20
CA TYR A 106 4.14 2.96 10.55
C TYR A 106 4.04 3.01 9.02
N VAL A 107 3.01 2.37 8.43
CA VAL A 107 2.80 2.40 6.98
C VAL A 107 2.51 3.82 6.51
N GLY A 108 1.66 4.57 7.20
CA GLY A 108 1.33 5.96 6.88
C GLY A 108 2.56 6.87 6.87
N ASP A 109 3.38 6.79 7.93
CA ASP A 109 4.62 7.58 8.06
C ASP A 109 5.62 7.25 6.93
N MET A 110 5.77 5.97 6.60
CA MET A 110 6.65 5.51 5.53
C MET A 110 6.16 6.02 4.16
N LEU A 111 4.87 5.89 3.86
CA LEU A 111 4.30 6.39 2.60
C LEU A 111 4.41 7.92 2.48
N GLU A 112 4.22 8.67 3.56
CA GLU A 112 4.43 10.12 3.56
C GLU A 112 5.90 10.49 3.33
N ALA A 113 6.83 9.72 3.88
CA ALA A 113 8.25 9.92 3.63
C ALA A 113 8.60 9.69 2.14
N TYR A 114 8.07 8.64 1.52
CA TYR A 114 8.20 8.40 0.09
C TYR A 114 7.49 9.47 -0.75
N ALA A 115 6.31 9.94 -0.37
CA ALA A 115 5.60 11.02 -1.06
C ALA A 115 6.33 12.37 -1.00
N LYS A 116 7.22 12.57 -0.04
CA LYS A 116 8.15 13.71 0.01
C LYS A 116 9.37 13.50 -0.88
N LEU A 117 9.91 12.30 -0.94
CA LEU A 117 11.12 11.98 -1.70
C LEU A 117 10.83 11.87 -3.20
N TYR A 118 9.81 11.09 -3.59
CA TYR A 118 9.61 10.67 -4.99
C TYR A 118 9.52 11.83 -6.00
N PRO A 119 8.83 12.97 -5.71
CA PRO A 119 8.79 14.10 -6.62
C PRO A 119 10.13 14.79 -6.84
N THR A 120 11.13 14.55 -5.99
CA THR A 120 12.48 15.13 -6.12
C THR A 120 13.41 14.28 -6.98
N LEU A 121 13.00 13.04 -7.33
CA LEU A 121 13.83 12.12 -8.07
C LEU A 121 13.75 12.36 -9.58
N GLY A 122 14.91 12.44 -10.21
CA GLY A 122 15.09 12.20 -11.64
C GLY A 122 15.25 10.71 -11.93
N PHE A 123 15.85 10.36 -13.07
CA PHE A 123 16.29 8.98 -13.30
C PHE A 123 17.31 8.57 -12.25
N HIS A 124 17.28 7.27 -11.89
CA HIS A 124 18.24 6.69 -10.97
C HIS A 124 19.69 6.96 -11.42
N PRO A 125 20.62 7.30 -10.51
CA PRO A 125 22.00 7.62 -10.89
C PRO A 125 22.73 6.47 -11.60
N LEU A 126 22.36 5.22 -11.32
CA LEU A 126 22.85 4.06 -12.08
C LEU A 126 21.92 3.78 -13.26
N GLN A 127 22.27 4.27 -14.43
CA GLN A 127 21.52 4.05 -15.67
C GLN A 127 22.08 2.83 -16.43
N LEU A 128 22.11 1.68 -15.78
CA LEU A 128 22.62 0.43 -16.34
C LEU A 128 21.54 -0.44 -17.01
N SER A 129 20.26 -0.05 -16.84
CA SER A 129 19.13 -0.74 -17.46
C SER A 129 18.70 0.00 -18.73
N PRO A 130 18.26 -0.71 -19.79
CA PRO A 130 17.58 -0.08 -20.92
C PRO A 130 16.27 0.61 -20.54
N VAL A 131 15.69 0.24 -19.39
CA VAL A 131 14.49 0.84 -18.81
C VAL A 131 14.83 1.31 -17.39
N PRO A 132 15.48 2.51 -17.26
CA PRO A 132 15.90 3.03 -15.96
C PRO A 132 14.70 3.43 -15.11
N GLY A 133 14.80 3.21 -13.80
CA GLY A 133 13.84 3.67 -12.83
C GLY A 133 14.20 5.03 -12.20
N ARG A 134 13.50 5.42 -11.16
CA ARG A 134 13.77 6.60 -10.32
C ARG A 134 14.18 6.20 -8.91
N LEU A 135 13.32 5.43 -8.25
CA LEU A 135 13.57 4.88 -6.90
C LEU A 135 14.52 3.67 -6.94
N PHE A 136 14.48 2.92 -8.02
CA PHE A 136 15.36 1.79 -8.30
C PHE A 136 16.09 2.01 -9.62
N TRP A 137 17.18 1.29 -9.84
CA TRP A 137 17.96 1.40 -11.07
C TRP A 137 17.25 0.87 -12.33
N GLN A 138 16.13 0.15 -12.14
CA GLN A 138 15.26 -0.36 -13.22
C GLN A 138 13.78 -0.33 -12.82
N THR A 139 12.89 -0.05 -13.77
CA THR A 139 11.44 0.03 -13.57
C THR A 139 10.80 -1.25 -13.07
N LEU A 140 11.38 -2.43 -13.37
CA LEU A 140 10.91 -3.71 -12.82
C LEU A 140 10.84 -3.69 -11.29
N ASN A 141 11.88 -3.17 -10.64
CA ASN A 141 11.91 -3.10 -9.17
C ASN A 141 10.90 -2.05 -8.63
N GLU A 142 10.68 -0.96 -9.36
CA GLU A 142 9.62 0.00 -9.01
C GLU A 142 8.23 -0.62 -9.11
N SER A 143 7.97 -1.43 -10.13
CA SER A 143 6.70 -2.16 -10.28
C SER A 143 6.45 -3.11 -9.10
N VAL A 144 7.47 -3.85 -8.67
CA VAL A 144 7.39 -4.72 -7.49
C VAL A 144 7.12 -3.91 -6.22
N TRP A 145 7.83 -2.79 -6.06
CA TRP A 145 7.63 -1.87 -4.94
C TRP A 145 6.20 -1.33 -4.92
N LEU A 146 5.69 -0.87 -6.07
CA LEU A 146 4.35 -0.30 -6.22
C LEU A 146 3.26 -1.31 -5.84
N VAL A 147 3.36 -2.55 -6.30
CA VAL A 147 2.38 -3.62 -5.99
C VAL A 147 2.29 -3.85 -4.48
N HIS A 148 3.42 -4.03 -3.79
CA HIS A 148 3.42 -4.29 -2.35
C HIS A 148 2.90 -3.10 -1.53
N THR A 149 3.30 -1.90 -1.92
CA THR A 149 2.91 -0.69 -1.19
C THR A 149 1.47 -0.26 -1.46
N ALA A 150 0.95 -0.53 -2.66
CA ALA A 150 -0.47 -0.33 -2.95
C ALA A 150 -1.36 -1.22 -2.06
N VAL A 151 -0.98 -2.49 -1.86
CA VAL A 151 -1.67 -3.39 -0.92
C VAL A 151 -1.58 -2.86 0.51
N ALA A 152 -0.40 -2.42 0.95
CA ALA A 152 -0.24 -1.84 2.28
C ALA A 152 -1.08 -0.58 2.48
N TYR A 153 -1.13 0.30 1.46
CA TYR A 153 -1.97 1.49 1.44
C TYR A 153 -3.45 1.16 1.52
N ASP A 154 -3.92 0.20 0.73
CA ASP A 154 -5.30 -0.28 0.74
C ASP A 154 -5.70 -0.80 2.13
N CYS A 155 -4.82 -1.57 2.77
CA CYS A 155 -5.04 -2.07 4.13
C CYS A 155 -5.26 -0.97 5.16
N ILE A 156 -4.60 0.17 5.02
CA ILE A 156 -4.67 1.27 6.01
C ILE A 156 -5.53 2.45 5.55
N TYR A 157 -6.10 2.41 4.35
CA TYR A 157 -6.78 3.52 3.68
C TYR A 157 -7.76 4.26 4.60
N ASN A 158 -8.58 3.51 5.34
CA ASN A 158 -9.59 4.06 6.25
C ASN A 158 -9.01 4.73 7.51
N THR A 159 -7.71 4.56 7.79
CA THR A 159 -7.03 5.22 8.92
C THR A 159 -6.44 6.56 8.54
N LEU A 160 -6.22 6.80 7.25
CA LEU A 160 -5.62 8.02 6.74
C LEU A 160 -6.64 9.14 6.60
N SER A 161 -6.24 10.36 6.93
CA SER A 161 -7.01 11.56 6.62
C SER A 161 -7.08 11.79 5.10
N SER A 162 -8.11 12.51 4.63
CA SER A 162 -8.24 12.87 3.21
C SER A 162 -7.02 13.64 2.69
N LYS A 163 -6.37 14.44 3.54
CA LYS A 163 -5.15 15.17 3.17
C LYS A 163 -3.96 14.22 2.96
N GLN A 164 -3.78 13.24 3.84
CA GLN A 164 -2.71 12.24 3.70
C GLN A 164 -2.91 11.41 2.43
N ARG A 165 -4.14 10.90 2.21
CA ARG A 165 -4.48 10.17 0.98
C ARG A 165 -4.15 10.99 -0.27
N ALA A 166 -4.67 12.20 -0.36
CA ALA A 166 -4.42 13.08 -1.51
C ALA A 166 -2.92 13.36 -1.74
N THR A 167 -2.14 13.51 -0.67
CA THR A 167 -0.69 13.73 -0.77
C THR A 167 0.03 12.47 -1.27
N ILE A 168 -0.27 11.31 -0.71
CA ILE A 168 0.34 10.03 -1.09
C ILE A 168 -0.03 9.67 -2.54
N GLU A 169 -1.30 9.77 -2.89
CA GLU A 169 -1.76 9.47 -4.25
C GLU A 169 -1.11 10.40 -5.28
N LYS A 170 -1.19 11.72 -5.08
CA LYS A 170 -0.69 12.72 -6.02
C LYS A 170 0.83 12.71 -6.18
N ASN A 171 1.57 12.51 -5.08
CA ASN A 171 3.01 12.69 -5.08
C ASN A 171 3.80 11.38 -5.19
N LEU A 172 3.14 10.24 -5.04
CA LEU A 172 3.81 8.94 -5.03
C LEU A 172 3.16 7.94 -6.00
N PHE A 173 1.93 7.51 -5.75
CA PHE A 173 1.35 6.41 -6.51
C PHE A 173 1.04 6.77 -7.96
N VAL A 174 0.37 7.89 -8.21
CA VAL A 174 0.02 8.31 -9.58
C VAL A 174 1.29 8.55 -10.41
N PRO A 175 2.25 9.40 -9.98
CA PRO A 175 3.44 9.64 -10.79
C PRO A 175 4.36 8.42 -10.94
N MET A 176 4.36 7.47 -10.00
CA MET A 176 5.10 6.22 -10.15
C MET A 176 4.42 5.29 -11.15
N ALA A 177 3.09 5.15 -11.07
CA ALA A 177 2.33 4.35 -12.04
C ALA A 177 2.46 4.90 -13.46
N ASP A 178 2.29 6.21 -13.65
CA ASP A 178 2.47 6.87 -14.94
C ASP A 178 3.88 6.62 -15.49
N PHE A 179 4.90 6.80 -14.65
CA PHE A 179 6.30 6.57 -15.04
C PHE A 179 6.57 5.12 -15.48
N ILE A 180 5.97 4.13 -14.80
CA ILE A 180 6.11 2.71 -15.17
C ILE A 180 5.36 2.41 -16.48
N MET A 181 4.22 3.04 -16.72
CA MET A 181 3.40 2.82 -17.92
C MET A 181 4.00 3.48 -19.17
N ASP A 182 4.68 4.60 -19.02
CA ASP A 182 5.28 5.37 -20.11
C ASP A 182 6.67 4.84 -20.55
N GLY A 183 7.33 4.01 -19.74
CA GLY A 183 8.67 3.45 -19.97
C GLY A 183 8.65 2.03 -20.41
#